data_5cf2c5cc4a9d83c807f9ab6bd78217ff
#
_entry.id   5cf2c5cc4a9d83c807f9ab6bd78217ff
#
_cell.length_a   1.000
_cell.length_b   1.000
_cell.length_c   1.000
_cell.angle_alpha   90.00
_cell.angle_beta   90.00
_cell.angle_gamma   90.00
#
_symmetry.space_group_name_H-M   'P 1'
#
loop_
_entity.id
_entity.type
_entity.pdbx_description
1 polymer ?
#
loop_
_entity_poly.entity_id
_entity_poly.type
_entity_poly.pdbx_seq_one_letter_code
_entity_poly.pdbx_strand_id
1 'polypeptide(L)'
;MNKLTSIFILIMLFTIISEKSFSQKMQMPSLNHIAVYVNDLEVSTKFYESVIGLTQIEEPFKDGRHTWFTLGNTGQLHIISGAKKKLKPEKNSHLCFSVKSIDEFISVLNRNTIKFENWKGEPKAATLRVDGVKQIYFQDPDGYWIEINNDH
;
A
#
# COMPACT_ATOMS: atom_id res chain seq x y z
N MET A 1 58.56 20.70 -34.44
CA MET A 1 57.81 20.30 -33.26
C MET A 1 58.57 19.14 -32.64
N ASN A 2 59.15 19.31 -31.47
CA ASN A 2 59.99 18.29 -30.85
C ASN A 2 59.16 17.13 -30.37
N LYS A 3 59.70 15.88 -30.47
CA LYS A 3 59.00 14.66 -30.04
C LYS A 3 58.45 14.76 -28.62
N LEU A 4 59.11 15.50 -27.71
CA LEU A 4 58.64 15.75 -26.35
C LEU A 4 57.33 16.59 -26.31
N THR A 5 57.20 17.59 -27.16
CA THR A 5 55.99 18.46 -27.24
C THR A 5 54.77 17.65 -27.74
N SER A 6 54.97 16.70 -28.65
CA SER A 6 53.92 15.83 -29.15
C SER A 6 53.43 14.85 -28.09
N ILE A 7 54.33 14.34 -27.23
CA ILE A 7 53.99 13.43 -26.13
C ILE A 7 53.22 14.16 -25.05
N PHE A 8 53.58 15.39 -24.71
CA PHE A 8 52.85 16.22 -23.73
C PHE A 8 51.44 16.54 -24.20
N ILE A 9 51.24 16.86 -25.48
CA ILE A 9 49.92 17.13 -26.06
C ILE A 9 49.05 15.86 -26.04
N LEU A 10 49.63 14.66 -26.29
CA LEU A 10 48.90 13.40 -26.26
C LEU A 10 48.48 13.00 -24.85
N ILE A 11 49.32 13.26 -23.84
CA ILE A 11 48.99 13.03 -22.42
C ILE A 11 47.89 13.99 -21.94
N MET A 12 47.97 15.26 -22.38
CA MET A 12 46.93 16.25 -22.03
C MET A 12 45.57 15.97 -22.70
N LEU A 13 45.56 15.39 -23.89
CA LEU A 13 44.30 14.93 -24.52
C LEU A 13 43.68 13.70 -23.81
N PHE A 14 44.51 12.84 -23.20
CA PHE A 14 44.03 11.67 -22.48
C PHE A 14 43.42 11.99 -21.10
N THR A 15 43.80 13.14 -20.50
CA THR A 15 43.25 13.59 -19.19
C THR A 15 41.92 14.31 -19.34
N ILE A 16 41.50 14.70 -20.55
CA ILE A 16 40.20 15.36 -20.80
C ILE A 16 39.09 14.37 -21.07
N ILE A 17 39.39 13.08 -21.22
CA ILE A 17 38.39 11.98 -21.17
C ILE A 17 38.14 11.64 -19.70
N SER A 18 37.99 12.65 -18.86
CA SER A 18 37.56 12.49 -17.47
C SER A 18 36.06 12.23 -17.50
N GLU A 19 35.75 10.99 -17.37
CA GLU A 19 34.67 10.45 -16.57
C GLU A 19 33.44 11.36 -16.40
N LYS A 20 32.60 11.39 -17.45
CA LYS A 20 31.17 11.48 -17.18
C LYS A 20 30.79 10.12 -16.58
N SER A 21 31.14 9.89 -15.32
CA SER A 21 30.48 8.89 -14.51
C SER A 21 29.01 9.28 -14.48
N PHE A 22 28.24 8.72 -15.38
CA PHE A 22 26.80 8.78 -15.37
C PHE A 22 26.38 7.92 -14.17
N SER A 23 26.46 8.53 -12.96
CA SER A 23 25.69 8.03 -11.84
C SER A 23 24.23 8.18 -12.26
N GLN A 24 23.74 7.17 -12.95
CA GLN A 24 22.32 7.05 -13.24
C GLN A 24 21.67 6.87 -11.86
N LYS A 25 21.19 8.01 -11.32
CA LYS A 25 20.45 8.01 -10.06
C LYS A 25 19.24 7.11 -10.31
N MET A 26 19.32 5.88 -9.82
CA MET A 26 18.27 4.89 -10.00
C MET A 26 17.00 5.50 -9.42
N GLN A 27 15.99 5.72 -10.24
CA GLN A 27 14.70 6.22 -9.79
C GLN A 27 14.11 5.17 -8.84
N MET A 28 13.81 5.56 -7.62
CA MET A 28 13.16 4.65 -6.68
C MET A 28 11.79 4.21 -7.23
N PRO A 29 11.49 2.91 -7.21
CA PRO A 29 10.17 2.44 -7.59
C PRO A 29 9.12 3.01 -6.63
N SER A 30 7.96 3.38 -7.15
CA SER A 30 6.79 3.78 -6.36
C SER A 30 5.81 2.62 -6.27
N LEU A 31 5.06 2.55 -5.17
CA LEU A 31 3.95 1.61 -5.05
C LEU A 31 2.88 1.99 -6.08
N ASN A 32 2.54 1.05 -6.96
CA ASN A 32 1.49 1.25 -7.97
C ASN A 32 0.13 0.78 -7.45
N HIS A 33 0.05 -0.48 -7.00
CA HIS A 33 -1.19 -1.05 -6.45
C HIS A 33 -0.92 -2.18 -5.47
N ILE A 34 -1.94 -2.50 -4.69
CA ILE A 34 -2.05 -3.70 -3.86
C ILE A 34 -3.22 -4.52 -4.40
N ALA A 35 -3.08 -5.84 -4.51
CA ALA A 35 -4.15 -6.73 -4.93
C ALA A 35 -4.66 -7.58 -3.76
N VAL A 36 -5.98 -7.72 -3.66
CA VAL A 36 -6.69 -8.58 -2.70
C VAL A 36 -7.48 -9.61 -3.48
N TYR A 37 -7.21 -10.90 -3.25
CA TYR A 37 -7.86 -11.99 -3.96
C TYR A 37 -9.03 -12.53 -3.13
N VAL A 38 -10.27 -12.34 -3.62
CA VAL A 38 -11.50 -12.51 -2.85
C VAL A 38 -12.39 -13.64 -3.40
N ASN A 39 -13.23 -14.19 -2.54
CA ASN A 39 -14.18 -15.20 -2.93
C ASN A 39 -15.39 -14.60 -3.67
N ASP A 40 -15.95 -13.53 -3.14
CA ASP A 40 -17.11 -12.83 -3.67
C ASP A 40 -16.76 -11.37 -3.96
N LEU A 41 -16.77 -11.00 -5.24
CA LEU A 41 -16.40 -9.65 -5.69
C LEU A 41 -17.35 -8.59 -5.14
N GLU A 42 -18.66 -8.83 -5.19
CA GLU A 42 -19.68 -7.86 -4.78
C GLU A 42 -19.62 -7.57 -3.28
N VAL A 43 -19.50 -8.63 -2.48
CA VAL A 43 -19.38 -8.52 -1.01
C VAL A 43 -18.14 -7.73 -0.63
N SER A 44 -16.99 -8.06 -1.22
CA SER A 44 -15.74 -7.38 -0.90
C SER A 44 -15.70 -5.96 -1.46
N THR A 45 -16.21 -5.72 -2.67
CA THR A 45 -16.36 -4.37 -3.23
C THR A 45 -17.18 -3.48 -2.30
N LYS A 46 -18.37 -3.95 -1.89
CA LYS A 46 -19.24 -3.20 -0.98
C LYS A 46 -18.58 -2.91 0.37
N PHE A 47 -17.80 -3.87 0.89
CA PHE A 47 -17.06 -3.69 2.13
C PHE A 47 -16.04 -2.56 2.01
N TYR A 48 -15.17 -2.59 0.99
CA TYR A 48 -14.14 -1.56 0.81
C TYR A 48 -14.73 -0.18 0.49
N GLU A 49 -15.86 -0.13 -0.20
CA GLU A 49 -16.58 1.11 -0.48
C GLU A 49 -17.28 1.67 0.76
N SER A 50 -18.10 0.86 1.46
CA SER A 50 -19.01 1.37 2.50
C SER A 50 -18.42 1.34 3.91
N VAL A 51 -17.44 0.46 4.19
CA VAL A 51 -16.81 0.34 5.52
C VAL A 51 -15.49 1.09 5.55
N ILE A 52 -14.61 0.86 4.58
CA ILE A 52 -13.32 1.57 4.49
C ILE A 52 -13.51 2.97 3.93
N GLY A 53 -14.51 3.18 3.08
CA GLY A 53 -14.81 4.48 2.48
C GLY A 53 -14.00 4.77 1.22
N LEU A 54 -13.52 3.74 0.52
CA LEU A 54 -12.75 3.91 -0.71
C LEU A 54 -13.65 4.27 -1.89
N THR A 55 -13.12 5.04 -2.82
CA THR A 55 -13.81 5.43 -4.06
C THR A 55 -13.40 4.50 -5.20
N GLN A 56 -14.39 3.88 -5.85
CA GLN A 56 -14.15 3.07 -7.05
C GLN A 56 -13.63 3.93 -8.20
N ILE A 57 -12.76 3.33 -8.99
CA ILE A 57 -12.26 3.87 -10.25
C ILE A 57 -12.50 2.88 -11.38
N GLU A 58 -12.45 3.36 -12.63
CA GLU A 58 -12.61 2.50 -13.79
C GLU A 58 -11.48 1.47 -13.87
N GLU A 59 -11.85 0.21 -14.10
CA GLU A 59 -10.92 -0.88 -14.38
C GLU A 59 -10.96 -1.24 -15.89
N PRO A 60 -9.81 -1.56 -16.51
CA PRO A 60 -9.73 -1.69 -17.97
C PRO A 60 -10.20 -3.03 -18.51
N PHE A 61 -10.29 -4.08 -17.68
CA PHE A 61 -10.55 -5.44 -18.16
C PHE A 61 -12.02 -5.67 -18.50
N LYS A 62 -12.95 -5.08 -17.75
CA LYS A 62 -14.41 -5.21 -17.93
C LYS A 62 -14.90 -6.66 -18.03
N ASP A 63 -14.19 -7.55 -17.31
CA ASP A 63 -14.44 -8.99 -17.34
C ASP A 63 -15.34 -9.48 -16.18
N GLY A 64 -15.81 -8.55 -15.34
CA GLY A 64 -16.65 -8.84 -14.17
C GLY A 64 -15.92 -9.52 -13.02
N ARG A 65 -14.58 -9.56 -13.05
CA ARG A 65 -13.76 -10.19 -12.02
C ARG A 65 -13.00 -9.19 -11.16
N HIS A 66 -13.01 -7.92 -11.51
CA HIS A 66 -12.19 -6.89 -10.90
C HIS A 66 -13.02 -5.71 -10.40
N THR A 67 -12.62 -5.14 -9.29
CA THR A 67 -13.02 -3.79 -8.84
C THR A 67 -11.76 -3.06 -8.40
N TRP A 68 -11.59 -1.83 -8.87
CA TRP A 68 -10.45 -1.00 -8.51
C TRP A 68 -10.88 0.19 -7.68
N PHE A 69 -10.07 0.52 -6.68
CA PHE A 69 -10.24 1.68 -5.83
C PHE A 69 -9.00 2.57 -5.88
N THR A 70 -9.21 3.88 -5.79
CA THR A 70 -8.10 4.80 -5.57
C THR A 70 -7.68 4.81 -4.09
N LEU A 71 -6.38 4.87 -3.86
CA LEU A 71 -5.76 5.17 -2.57
C LEU A 71 -5.18 6.59 -2.56
N GLY A 72 -5.82 7.51 -3.27
CA GLY A 72 -5.33 8.88 -3.47
C GLY A 72 -4.04 8.89 -4.30
N ASN A 73 -3.03 9.62 -3.83
CA ASN A 73 -1.74 9.74 -4.53
C ASN A 73 -0.79 8.57 -4.25
N THR A 74 -1.19 7.58 -3.44
CA THR A 74 -0.31 6.50 -2.97
C THR A 74 -0.46 5.20 -3.77
N GLY A 75 -1.42 5.13 -4.71
CA GLY A 75 -1.64 3.96 -5.54
C GLY A 75 -3.10 3.54 -5.63
N GLN A 76 -3.33 2.26 -5.89
CA GLN A 76 -4.65 1.67 -6.06
C GLN A 76 -4.80 0.40 -5.23
N LEU A 77 -6.04 0.05 -4.88
CA LEU A 77 -6.40 -1.26 -4.35
C LEU A 77 -7.22 -1.99 -5.42
N HIS A 78 -6.76 -3.19 -5.81
CA HIS A 78 -7.44 -4.04 -6.77
C HIS A 78 -8.09 -5.22 -6.04
N ILE A 79 -9.39 -5.34 -6.12
CA ILE A 79 -10.13 -6.51 -5.66
C ILE A 79 -10.29 -7.44 -6.85
N ILE A 80 -9.87 -8.70 -6.70
CA ILE A 80 -9.86 -9.70 -7.77
C ILE A 80 -10.61 -10.94 -7.29
N SER A 81 -11.68 -11.33 -7.98
CA SER A 81 -12.46 -12.50 -7.60
C SER A 81 -11.85 -13.81 -8.09
N GLY A 82 -12.20 -14.92 -7.41
CA GLY A 82 -11.81 -16.28 -7.79
C GLY A 82 -11.18 -17.09 -6.66
N ALA A 83 -10.98 -16.49 -5.47
CA ALA A 83 -10.51 -17.26 -4.31
C ALA A 83 -11.53 -18.34 -3.91
N LYS A 84 -11.03 -19.54 -3.67
CA LYS A 84 -11.88 -20.68 -3.29
C LYS A 84 -12.03 -20.87 -1.79
N LYS A 85 -11.18 -20.24 -1.00
CA LYS A 85 -11.14 -20.37 0.47
C LYS A 85 -10.79 -19.02 1.09
N LYS A 86 -11.38 -18.75 2.26
CA LYS A 86 -10.96 -17.62 3.10
C LYS A 86 -9.54 -17.82 3.56
N LEU A 87 -8.79 -16.74 3.59
CA LEU A 87 -7.45 -16.73 4.12
C LEU A 87 -7.46 -16.79 5.65
N LYS A 88 -6.36 -17.25 6.21
CA LYS A 88 -6.04 -17.16 7.65
C LYS A 88 -4.66 -16.53 7.82
N PRO A 89 -4.48 -15.29 7.37
CA PRO A 89 -3.18 -14.64 7.48
C PRO A 89 -2.87 -14.28 8.93
N GLU A 90 -1.59 -14.19 9.22
CA GLU A 90 -1.09 -13.59 10.45
C GLU A 90 -1.46 -12.11 10.51
N LYS A 91 -1.80 -11.60 11.69
CA LYS A 91 -2.15 -10.18 11.89
C LYS A 91 -1.00 -9.23 11.50
N ASN A 92 0.26 -9.71 11.57
CA ASN A 92 1.43 -8.97 11.10
C ASN A 92 1.41 -8.67 9.57
N SER A 93 0.61 -9.42 8.80
CA SER A 93 0.41 -9.20 7.38
C SER A 93 -0.95 -8.54 7.18
N HIS A 94 -0.99 -7.21 7.15
CA HIS A 94 -2.23 -6.44 7.09
C HIS A 94 -2.15 -5.27 6.11
N LEU A 95 -3.30 -4.80 5.67
CA LEU A 95 -3.46 -3.49 5.04
C LEU A 95 -3.66 -2.47 6.15
N CYS A 96 -3.03 -1.31 6.03
CA CYS A 96 -3.20 -0.23 6.99
C CYS A 96 -3.78 1.01 6.33
N PHE A 97 -4.82 1.59 6.93
CA PHE A 97 -5.41 2.85 6.52
C PHE A 97 -5.40 3.85 7.68
N SER A 98 -5.06 5.09 7.38
CA SER A 98 -5.10 6.17 8.37
C SER A 98 -6.45 6.90 8.34
N VAL A 99 -6.95 7.26 9.54
CA VAL A 99 -8.18 8.02 9.70
C VAL A 99 -7.98 9.15 10.71
N LYS A 100 -8.73 10.23 10.58
CA LYS A 100 -8.67 11.36 11.54
C LYS A 100 -9.14 10.98 12.94
N SER A 101 -10.11 10.08 13.05
CA SER A 101 -10.71 9.67 14.31
C SER A 101 -10.96 8.17 14.36
N ILE A 102 -10.25 7.49 15.26
CA ILE A 102 -10.48 6.06 15.54
C ILE A 102 -11.87 5.84 16.12
N ASP A 103 -12.36 6.73 16.99
CA ASP A 103 -13.66 6.58 17.66
C ASP A 103 -14.82 6.71 16.65
N GLU A 104 -14.70 7.61 15.66
CA GLU A 104 -15.66 7.68 14.55
C GLU A 104 -15.63 6.41 13.68
N PHE A 105 -14.45 5.90 13.39
CA PHE A 105 -14.32 4.66 12.61
C PHE A 105 -14.85 3.43 13.38
N ILE A 106 -14.62 3.34 14.69
CA ILE A 106 -15.23 2.32 15.56
C ILE A 106 -16.77 2.38 15.46
N SER A 107 -17.32 3.58 15.38
CA SER A 107 -18.77 3.75 15.20
C SER A 107 -19.25 3.20 13.85
N VAL A 108 -18.44 3.31 12.79
CA VAL A 108 -18.71 2.65 11.49
C VAL A 108 -18.71 1.14 11.63
N LEU A 109 -17.70 0.55 12.27
CA LEU A 109 -17.62 -0.89 12.50
C LEU A 109 -18.81 -1.42 13.30
N ASN A 110 -19.20 -0.73 14.36
CA ASN A 110 -20.34 -1.10 15.20
C ASN A 110 -21.67 -1.07 14.41
N ARG A 111 -21.90 -0.04 13.59
CA ARG A 111 -23.11 0.04 12.73
C ARG A 111 -23.18 -1.11 11.71
N ASN A 112 -22.03 -1.58 11.24
CA ASN A 112 -21.92 -2.69 10.30
C ASN A 112 -21.76 -4.06 10.99
N THR A 113 -21.84 -4.12 12.33
CA THR A 113 -21.69 -5.36 13.12
C THR A 113 -20.34 -6.06 12.88
N ILE A 114 -19.30 -5.30 12.57
CA ILE A 114 -17.95 -5.80 12.33
C ILE A 114 -17.21 -5.86 13.67
N LYS A 115 -16.66 -7.05 13.97
CA LYS A 115 -15.84 -7.24 15.16
C LYS A 115 -14.46 -6.67 14.94
N PHE A 116 -13.94 -5.97 15.95
CA PHE A 116 -12.57 -5.46 15.96
C PHE A 116 -11.90 -5.75 17.30
N GLU A 117 -10.60 -5.64 17.32
CA GLU A 117 -9.76 -5.95 18.47
C GLU A 117 -8.50 -5.06 18.47
N ASN A 118 -7.77 -5.06 19.57
CA ASN A 118 -6.44 -4.45 19.62
C ASN A 118 -5.36 -5.43 19.14
N TRP A 119 -4.10 -4.99 19.18
CA TRP A 119 -2.96 -5.82 18.79
C TRP A 119 -2.90 -7.16 19.57
N LYS A 120 -3.25 -7.15 20.85
CA LYS A 120 -3.23 -8.35 21.73
C LYS A 120 -4.41 -9.29 21.49
N GLY A 121 -5.39 -8.93 20.66
CA GLY A 121 -6.60 -9.72 20.42
C GLY A 121 -7.72 -9.44 21.43
N GLU A 122 -7.62 -8.38 22.24
CA GLU A 122 -8.68 -7.99 23.15
C GLU A 122 -9.84 -7.34 22.37
N PRO A 123 -11.06 -7.88 22.43
CA PRO A 123 -12.16 -7.43 21.63
C PRO A 123 -12.63 -6.03 22.04
N LYS A 124 -13.09 -5.25 21.05
CA LYS A 124 -13.60 -3.88 21.25
C LYS A 124 -12.63 -2.92 21.92
N ALA A 125 -11.34 -3.20 21.84
CA ALA A 125 -10.27 -2.38 22.40
C ALA A 125 -9.37 -1.81 21.29
N ALA A 126 -8.71 -0.69 21.60
CA ALA A 126 -7.67 -0.11 20.76
C ALA A 126 -6.30 -0.31 21.42
N THR A 127 -5.25 -0.40 20.62
CA THR A 127 -3.88 -0.29 21.10
C THR A 127 -3.48 1.18 21.07
N LEU A 128 -2.86 1.66 22.14
CA LEU A 128 -2.09 2.90 22.14
C LEU A 128 -0.61 2.56 21.94
N ARG A 129 -0.04 3.00 20.83
CA ARG A 129 1.39 2.84 20.53
C ARG A 129 2.24 3.75 21.43
N VAL A 130 3.52 3.45 21.52
CA VAL A 130 4.48 4.23 22.34
C VAL A 130 4.66 5.67 21.85
N ASP A 131 4.35 5.93 20.59
CA ASP A 131 4.38 7.24 19.92
C ASP A 131 3.03 7.99 19.99
N GLY A 132 2.04 7.44 20.72
CA GLY A 132 0.73 8.05 20.92
C GLY A 132 -0.32 7.73 19.85
N VAL A 133 0.05 7.01 18.80
CA VAL A 133 -0.88 6.56 17.74
C VAL A 133 -1.82 5.51 18.30
N LYS A 134 -3.14 5.69 18.09
CA LYS A 134 -4.15 4.66 18.37
C LYS A 134 -4.37 3.80 17.15
N GLN A 135 -4.56 2.49 17.36
CA GLN A 135 -4.81 1.54 16.29
C GLN A 135 -5.76 0.43 16.70
N ILE A 136 -6.56 -0.05 15.74
CA ILE A 136 -7.48 -1.19 15.87
C ILE A 136 -7.28 -2.12 14.70
N TYR A 137 -7.70 -3.39 14.88
CA TYR A 137 -7.56 -4.45 13.89
C TYR A 137 -8.89 -5.17 13.68
N PHE A 138 -9.20 -5.50 12.45
CA PHE A 138 -10.33 -6.34 12.06
C PHE A 138 -10.04 -7.05 10.75
N GLN A 139 -10.95 -7.91 10.32
CA GLN A 139 -10.80 -8.64 9.07
C GLN A 139 -11.86 -8.22 8.06
N ASP A 140 -11.47 -8.22 6.79
CA ASP A 140 -12.41 -8.10 5.68
C ASP A 140 -13.21 -9.40 5.49
N PRO A 141 -14.18 -9.46 4.55
CA PRO A 141 -14.99 -10.66 4.31
C PRO A 141 -14.20 -11.92 3.96
N ASP A 142 -12.99 -11.78 3.40
CA ASP A 142 -12.14 -12.90 2.97
C ASP A 142 -11.06 -13.27 3.99
N GLY A 143 -10.96 -12.50 5.09
CA GLY A 143 -10.05 -12.75 6.20
C GLY A 143 -8.75 -11.96 6.15
N TYR A 144 -8.58 -11.02 5.22
CA TYR A 144 -7.43 -10.12 5.24
C TYR A 144 -7.49 -9.22 6.46
N TRP A 145 -6.38 -9.13 7.19
CA TRP A 145 -6.28 -8.21 8.30
C TRP A 145 -6.19 -6.77 7.82
N ILE A 146 -6.91 -5.91 8.49
CA ILE A 146 -6.91 -4.46 8.28
C ILE A 146 -6.57 -3.80 9.61
N GLU A 147 -5.59 -2.92 9.58
CA GLU A 147 -5.31 -1.96 10.64
C GLU A 147 -5.95 -0.62 10.27
N ILE A 148 -6.57 0.02 11.24
CA ILE A 148 -6.91 1.44 11.15
C ILE A 148 -6.15 2.16 12.26
N ASN A 149 -5.46 3.23 11.90
CA ASN A 149 -4.77 4.08 12.85
C ASN A 149 -5.04 5.57 12.60
N ASN A 150 -4.59 6.42 13.50
CA ASN A 150 -4.72 7.89 13.38
C ASN A 150 -3.37 8.58 13.12
N ASP A 151 -2.44 7.86 12.50
CA ASP A 151 -1.14 8.39 12.06
C ASP A 151 -1.29 9.09 10.70
N HIS A 152 -1.04 10.43 10.60
CA HIS A 152 -1.07 11.26 9.38
C HIS A 152 -0.16 12.47 9.49
#